data_5a44a48af8cd750f12943d6045c69f11
#
_entry.id   5a44a48af8cd750f12943d6045c69f11
#
_cell.length_a   1.000
_cell.length_b   1.000
_cell.length_c   1.000
_cell.angle_alpha   90.00
_cell.angle_beta   90.00
_cell.angle_gamma   90.00
#
_symmetry.space_group_name_H-M   'P 1'
#
loop_
_entity.id
_entity.type
_entity.pdbx_description
1 polymer ?
#
loop_
_entity_poly.entity_id
_entity_poly.type
_entity_poly.pdbx_seq_one_letter_code
_entity_poly.pdbx_strand_id
1 'polypeptide(L)'
;MALGEYEVIDAHMHYGTTKAIARHVTVPDLQFDDPEGLERCLDHYGIDRAVLLPPDRMLLPPRDVMFYQANEAVARAVERLNGRIIGAMRINPLFPAEEISEEIRHFAEERGLRGIKMYPRADMYSSADLTVLAPVMESAERYGIPVLFHSGHAPRDLPSLQAYTAKHYPRVRVIIAHIGLHEFLWEAIIAAKELENVYVDMSQAWPFDIKTFVREVGAHKMLYGSDAPFQSPKVEQMKILECDLSPEELRLIFSENAKRVWGFK
;
A
#
# COMPACT_ATOMS: atom_id res chain seq x y z
N MET A 1 -13.16 -11.52 -19.82
CA MET A 1 -14.05 -10.59 -19.10
C MET A 1 -13.47 -9.19 -19.23
N ALA A 2 -14.28 -8.18 -19.41
CA ALA A 2 -13.82 -6.80 -19.50
C ALA A 2 -13.81 -6.18 -18.09
N LEU A 3 -12.78 -5.42 -17.76
CA LEU A 3 -12.66 -4.67 -16.48
C LEU A 3 -13.90 -3.80 -16.19
N GLY A 4 -14.59 -3.28 -17.20
CA GLY A 4 -15.76 -2.41 -17.05
C GLY A 4 -16.99 -3.04 -16.38
N GLU A 5 -16.90 -4.30 -15.95
CA GLU A 5 -17.94 -4.98 -15.16
C GLU A 5 -17.68 -4.89 -13.63
N TYR A 6 -16.51 -4.39 -13.22
CA TYR A 6 -16.09 -4.31 -11.82
C TYR A 6 -15.74 -2.88 -11.45
N GLU A 7 -16.08 -2.49 -10.23
CA GLU A 7 -15.45 -1.33 -9.61
C GLU A 7 -13.99 -1.67 -9.32
N VAL A 8 -13.07 -0.77 -9.67
CA VAL A 8 -11.62 -0.96 -9.49
C VAL A 8 -11.10 0.05 -8.49
N ILE A 9 -10.58 -0.44 -7.37
CA ILE A 9 -9.91 0.35 -6.34
C ILE A 9 -8.45 -0.06 -6.29
N ASP A 10 -7.55 0.82 -6.70
CA ASP A 10 -6.12 0.59 -6.60
C ASP A 10 -5.64 0.88 -5.17
N ALA A 11 -5.25 -0.16 -4.44
CA ALA A 11 -4.86 -0.07 -3.04
C ALA A 11 -3.38 0.32 -2.83
N HIS A 12 -2.61 0.56 -3.90
CA HIS A 12 -1.19 0.85 -3.84
C HIS A 12 -0.73 1.68 -5.05
N MET A 13 -0.83 3.01 -4.96
CA MET A 13 -0.26 3.94 -5.95
C MET A 13 0.61 4.97 -5.25
N HIS A 14 1.75 5.32 -5.84
CA HIS A 14 2.62 6.39 -5.34
C HIS A 14 2.28 7.73 -6.02
N TYR A 15 2.28 8.80 -5.23
CA TYR A 15 1.97 10.15 -5.67
C TYR A 15 3.05 11.15 -5.24
N GLY A 16 3.28 12.17 -6.06
CA GLY A 16 4.28 13.20 -5.77
C GLY A 16 5.66 12.84 -6.32
N THR A 17 5.68 12.33 -7.54
CA THR A 17 6.92 11.97 -8.22
C THR A 17 7.77 13.20 -8.48
N THR A 18 9.03 13.16 -8.06
CA THR A 18 10.02 14.14 -8.44
C THR A 18 10.69 13.74 -9.76
N LYS A 19 11.33 14.71 -10.46
CA LYS A 19 12.13 14.43 -11.68
C LYS A 19 13.21 13.37 -11.48
N ALA A 20 13.60 13.08 -10.23
CA ALA A 20 14.55 12.03 -9.89
C ALA A 20 13.98 10.61 -10.14
N ILE A 21 12.66 10.44 -10.04
CA ILE A 21 11.97 9.16 -10.30
C ILE A 21 11.93 8.81 -11.78
N ALA A 22 11.97 9.80 -12.67
CA ALA A 22 11.84 9.58 -14.10
C ALA A 22 12.75 8.47 -14.68
N ARG A 23 13.84 8.17 -13.99
CA ARG A 23 14.78 7.11 -14.39
C ARG A 23 14.34 5.69 -13.97
N HIS A 24 13.40 5.59 -13.04
CA HIS A 24 12.95 4.34 -12.45
C HIS A 24 11.49 4.03 -12.76
N VAL A 25 10.80 4.95 -13.44
CA VAL A 25 9.40 4.78 -13.82
C VAL A 25 9.32 3.90 -15.06
N THR A 26 8.62 2.80 -14.94
CA THR A 26 8.43 1.85 -16.03
C THR A 26 7.50 2.41 -17.12
N VAL A 27 6.58 3.31 -16.73
CA VAL A 27 5.61 3.94 -17.62
C VAL A 27 5.71 5.46 -17.47
N PRO A 28 6.42 6.16 -18.39
CA PRO A 28 6.68 7.60 -18.29
C PRO A 28 5.42 8.47 -18.15
N ASP A 29 4.33 8.08 -18.78
CA ASP A 29 3.06 8.83 -18.79
C ASP A 29 2.30 8.72 -17.43
N LEU A 30 2.79 7.88 -16.51
CA LEU A 30 2.26 7.75 -15.15
C LEU A 30 2.93 8.68 -14.13
N GLN A 31 3.81 9.57 -14.59
CA GLN A 31 4.38 10.59 -13.72
C GLN A 31 3.35 11.69 -13.46
N PHE A 32 2.84 11.73 -12.26
CA PHE A 32 1.92 12.77 -11.82
C PHE A 32 2.34 13.30 -10.44
N ASP A 33 2.52 14.59 -10.39
CA ASP A 33 2.78 15.38 -9.18
C ASP A 33 1.69 16.44 -8.97
N ASP A 34 0.63 16.36 -9.77
CA ASP A 34 -0.57 17.19 -9.72
C ASP A 34 -1.84 16.36 -9.72
N PRO A 35 -2.92 16.83 -9.07
CA PRO A 35 -4.19 16.09 -8.97
C PRO A 35 -4.86 15.84 -10.32
N GLU A 36 -4.76 16.78 -11.27
CA GLU A 36 -5.36 16.65 -12.60
C GLU A 36 -4.65 15.56 -13.42
N GLY A 37 -3.32 15.43 -13.29
CA GLY A 37 -2.56 14.34 -13.88
C GLY A 37 -2.95 12.98 -13.31
N LEU A 38 -3.12 12.92 -11.99
CA LEU A 38 -3.61 11.71 -11.32
C LEU A 38 -5.01 11.34 -11.79
N GLU A 39 -5.94 12.29 -11.89
CA GLU A 39 -7.31 12.03 -12.33
C GLU A 39 -7.34 11.47 -13.74
N ARG A 40 -6.59 12.08 -14.68
CA ARG A 40 -6.45 11.53 -16.03
C ARG A 40 -5.87 10.12 -16.06
N CYS A 41 -4.92 9.82 -15.17
CA CYS A 41 -4.34 8.49 -15.03
C CYS A 41 -5.39 7.47 -14.58
N LEU A 42 -6.16 7.78 -13.53
CA LEU A 42 -7.21 6.91 -13.02
C LEU A 42 -8.25 6.62 -14.12
N ASP A 43 -8.71 7.66 -14.83
CA ASP A 43 -9.67 7.51 -15.92
C ASP A 43 -9.12 6.67 -17.08
N HIS A 44 -7.87 6.90 -17.46
CA HIS A 44 -7.23 6.16 -18.55
C HIS A 44 -7.12 4.64 -18.25
N TYR A 45 -6.88 4.28 -17.01
CA TYR A 45 -6.72 2.89 -16.59
C TYR A 45 -8.00 2.25 -16.03
N GLY A 46 -9.13 2.98 -16.07
CA GLY A 46 -10.40 2.48 -15.54
C GLY A 46 -10.34 2.21 -14.03
N ILE A 47 -9.64 3.08 -13.29
CA ILE A 47 -9.53 3.01 -11.84
C ILE A 47 -10.55 4.00 -11.25
N ASP A 48 -11.54 3.47 -10.54
CA ASP A 48 -12.60 4.30 -9.95
C ASP A 48 -12.09 5.08 -8.74
N ARG A 49 -11.31 4.42 -7.87
CA ARG A 49 -10.74 4.99 -6.65
C ARG A 49 -9.33 4.47 -6.38
N ALA A 50 -8.55 5.20 -5.60
CA ALA A 50 -7.20 4.77 -5.27
C ALA A 50 -6.76 5.15 -3.86
N VAL A 51 -5.79 4.38 -3.34
CA VAL A 51 -5.00 4.72 -2.16
C VAL A 51 -3.68 5.31 -2.62
N LEU A 52 -3.42 6.55 -2.22
CA LEU A 52 -2.18 7.24 -2.53
C LEU A 52 -1.18 7.11 -1.39
N LEU A 53 0.01 6.69 -1.75
CA LEU A 53 1.16 6.58 -0.88
C LEU A 53 2.19 7.65 -1.27
N PRO A 54 2.89 8.25 -0.32
CA PRO A 54 4.05 9.08 -0.63
C PRO A 54 5.11 8.27 -1.40
N PRO A 55 5.96 8.94 -2.21
CA PRO A 55 7.00 8.26 -2.94
C PRO A 55 8.04 7.63 -2.01
N ASP A 56 8.80 6.69 -2.52
CA ASP A 56 9.88 6.06 -1.78
C ASP A 56 11.01 7.05 -1.46
N ARG A 57 11.69 6.82 -0.32
CA ARG A 57 12.77 7.68 0.18
C ARG A 57 13.88 7.92 -0.84
N MET A 58 14.21 6.93 -1.66
CA MET A 58 15.22 7.06 -2.72
C MET A 58 14.93 8.18 -3.72
N LEU A 59 13.72 8.69 -3.69
CA LEU A 59 13.15 9.63 -4.64
C LEU A 59 12.89 11.01 -4.02
N LEU A 60 13.10 11.13 -2.71
CA LEU A 60 12.91 12.37 -1.96
C LEU A 60 14.24 13.13 -1.76
N PRO A 61 14.18 14.44 -1.61
CA PRO A 61 15.35 15.21 -1.18
C PRO A 61 15.89 14.68 0.15
N PRO A 62 17.23 14.66 0.35
CA PRO A 62 17.82 14.16 1.60
C PRO A 62 17.35 14.87 2.87
N ARG A 63 16.70 16.02 2.74
CA ARG A 63 16.18 16.83 3.87
C ARG A 63 14.80 16.43 4.35
N ASP A 64 14.01 15.68 3.54
CA ASP A 64 12.66 15.23 3.94
C ASP A 64 12.73 13.82 4.57
N VAL A 65 13.58 13.67 5.56
CA VAL A 65 13.75 12.38 6.26
C VAL A 65 12.56 11.98 7.12
N MET A 66 11.66 12.94 7.43
CA MET A 66 10.39 12.72 8.12
C MET A 66 9.22 12.58 7.15
N PHE A 67 9.44 12.70 5.85
CA PHE A 67 8.40 12.62 4.82
C PHE A 67 7.27 13.66 4.92
N TYR A 68 7.43 14.70 5.74
CA TYR A 68 6.38 15.67 5.99
C TYR A 68 5.86 16.34 4.70
N GLN A 69 6.76 16.78 3.82
CA GLN A 69 6.38 17.41 2.55
C GLN A 69 5.68 16.44 1.60
N ALA A 70 6.12 15.18 1.59
CA ALA A 70 5.51 14.13 0.79
C ALA A 70 4.10 13.79 1.30
N ASN A 71 3.92 13.71 2.62
CA ASN A 71 2.62 13.52 3.26
C ASN A 71 1.66 14.69 2.96
N GLU A 72 2.16 15.93 3.02
CA GLU A 72 1.39 17.12 2.66
C GLU A 72 0.97 17.14 1.18
N ALA A 73 1.81 16.64 0.28
CA ALA A 73 1.44 16.52 -1.14
C ALA A 73 0.28 15.53 -1.32
N VAL A 74 0.33 14.37 -0.65
CA VAL A 74 -0.77 13.40 -0.66
C VAL A 74 -2.04 13.99 -0.05
N ALA A 75 -1.95 14.70 1.08
CA ALA A 75 -3.10 15.33 1.72
C ALA A 75 -3.81 16.34 0.79
N ARG A 76 -3.04 17.16 0.08
CA ARG A 76 -3.61 18.10 -0.93
C ARG A 76 -4.31 17.38 -2.07
N ALA A 77 -3.78 16.24 -2.53
CA ALA A 77 -4.44 15.45 -3.56
C ALA A 77 -5.76 14.85 -3.06
N VAL A 78 -5.79 14.38 -1.81
CA VAL A 78 -7.02 13.88 -1.16
C VAL A 78 -8.08 14.96 -1.08
N GLU A 79 -7.73 16.18 -0.64
CA GLU A 79 -8.63 17.32 -0.58
C GLU A 79 -9.22 17.67 -1.96
N ARG A 80 -8.37 17.65 -3.00
CA ARG A 80 -8.76 18.02 -4.37
C ARG A 80 -9.67 16.99 -5.03
N LEU A 81 -9.40 15.70 -4.81
CA LEU A 81 -10.11 14.57 -5.42
C LEU A 81 -11.03 13.86 -4.41
N ASN A 82 -11.72 14.65 -3.60
CA ASN A 82 -12.56 14.21 -2.48
C ASN A 82 -13.50 13.05 -2.87
N GLY A 83 -13.48 11.99 -2.06
CA GLY A 83 -14.29 10.78 -2.25
C GLY A 83 -13.70 9.75 -3.23
N ARG A 84 -12.77 10.14 -4.10
CA ARG A 84 -12.11 9.25 -5.05
C ARG A 84 -10.81 8.66 -4.50
N ILE A 85 -10.18 9.37 -3.56
CA ILE A 85 -8.86 9.05 -3.04
C ILE A 85 -8.89 8.90 -1.53
N ILE A 86 -8.17 7.89 -1.03
CA ILE A 86 -7.68 7.79 0.34
C ILE A 86 -6.18 8.01 0.32
N GLY A 87 -5.66 8.86 1.19
CA GLY A 87 -4.22 9.07 1.36
C GLY A 87 -3.67 8.27 2.54
N ALA A 88 -2.51 7.68 2.38
CA ALA A 88 -1.68 7.19 3.47
C ALA A 88 -0.49 8.11 3.69
N MET A 89 -0.04 8.18 4.93
CA MET A 89 1.18 8.89 5.30
C MET A 89 2.37 7.93 5.30
N ARG A 90 3.56 8.42 5.02
CA ARG A 90 4.82 7.72 5.24
C ARG A 90 5.43 8.21 6.55
N ILE A 91 5.85 7.29 7.40
CA ILE A 91 6.46 7.60 8.70
C ILE A 91 7.85 6.98 8.78
N ASN A 92 8.80 7.72 9.33
CA ASN A 92 10.11 7.20 9.68
C ASN A 92 10.12 6.82 11.18
N PRO A 93 10.14 5.52 11.51
CA PRO A 93 10.00 5.07 12.90
C PRO A 93 11.29 5.23 13.73
N LEU A 94 12.36 5.78 13.15
CA LEU A 94 13.64 5.99 13.83
C LEU A 94 13.73 7.37 14.53
N PHE A 95 12.65 8.15 14.49
CA PHE A 95 12.54 9.42 15.21
C PHE A 95 12.01 9.21 16.64
N PRO A 96 12.11 10.23 17.52
CA PRO A 96 11.52 10.15 18.86
C PRO A 96 10.02 9.81 18.84
N ALA A 97 9.58 9.00 19.79
CA ALA A 97 8.21 8.50 19.85
C ALA A 97 7.15 9.62 19.87
N GLU A 98 7.45 10.71 20.58
CA GLU A 98 6.57 11.87 20.66
C GLU A 98 6.41 12.55 19.29
N GLU A 99 7.50 12.71 18.53
CA GLU A 99 7.47 13.31 17.19
C GLU A 99 6.68 12.44 16.22
N ILE A 100 6.89 11.11 16.26
CA ILE A 100 6.14 10.15 15.44
C ILE A 100 4.64 10.23 15.74
N SER A 101 4.28 10.21 17.02
CA SER A 101 2.89 10.23 17.45
C SER A 101 2.19 11.55 17.08
N GLU A 102 2.89 12.66 17.20
CA GLU A 102 2.38 13.98 16.81
C GLU A 102 2.23 14.12 15.29
N GLU A 103 3.17 13.60 14.50
CA GLU A 103 3.06 13.62 13.05
C GLU A 103 1.88 12.77 12.57
N ILE A 104 1.72 11.56 13.14
CA ILE A 104 0.57 10.71 12.80
C ILE A 104 -0.74 11.40 13.23
N ARG A 105 -0.80 12.01 14.42
CA ARG A 105 -1.95 12.77 14.87
C ARG A 105 -2.32 13.88 13.88
N HIS A 106 -1.34 14.70 13.52
CA HIS A 106 -1.53 15.81 12.58
C HIS A 106 -2.11 15.32 11.25
N PHE A 107 -1.48 14.33 10.62
CA PHE A 107 -1.95 13.84 9.33
C PHE A 107 -3.28 13.09 9.40
N ALA A 108 -3.56 12.37 10.48
CA ALA A 108 -4.81 11.64 10.65
C ALA A 108 -6.00 12.57 10.99
N GLU A 109 -5.81 13.50 11.95
CA GLU A 109 -6.89 14.34 12.46
C GLU A 109 -7.10 15.62 11.64
N GLU A 110 -6.02 16.30 11.24
CA GLU A 110 -6.09 17.61 10.61
C GLU A 110 -6.00 17.54 9.08
N ARG A 111 -5.30 16.53 8.53
CA ARG A 111 -5.10 16.39 7.08
C ARG A 111 -5.87 15.22 6.47
N GLY A 112 -6.55 14.40 7.27
CA GLY A 112 -7.48 13.37 6.82
C GLY A 112 -6.83 12.15 6.17
N LEU A 113 -5.53 11.89 6.39
CA LEU A 113 -4.88 10.67 5.89
C LEU A 113 -5.33 9.45 6.71
N ARG A 114 -5.55 8.32 6.04
CA ARG A 114 -6.25 7.15 6.59
C ARG A 114 -5.45 5.86 6.55
N GLY A 115 -4.13 5.95 6.52
CA GLY A 115 -3.24 4.79 6.57
C GLY A 115 -1.78 5.19 6.71
N ILE A 116 -0.93 4.20 6.91
CA ILE A 116 0.51 4.40 7.06
C ILE A 116 1.25 3.47 6.09
N LYS A 117 2.20 4.03 5.33
CA LYS A 117 3.16 3.27 4.52
C LYS A 117 4.47 3.16 5.27
N MET A 118 4.99 1.94 5.37
CA MET A 118 6.27 1.63 5.98
C MET A 118 7.21 0.99 4.97
N TYR A 119 8.51 1.35 5.01
CA TYR A 119 9.52 0.75 4.13
C TYR A 119 10.78 0.39 4.92
N PRO A 120 10.80 -0.76 5.60
CA PRO A 120 11.87 -1.15 6.53
C PRO A 120 13.25 -1.15 5.90
N ARG A 121 13.37 -1.66 4.68
CA ARG A 121 14.65 -1.70 3.96
C ARG A 121 15.22 -0.30 3.68
N ALA A 122 14.38 0.60 3.16
CA ALA A 122 14.83 1.95 2.78
C ALA A 122 15.19 2.80 4.00
N ASP A 123 14.47 2.63 5.12
CA ASP A 123 14.67 3.39 6.34
C ASP A 123 15.56 2.65 7.35
N MET A 124 16.11 1.48 6.99
CA MET A 124 17.16 0.75 7.71
C MET A 124 16.76 0.20 9.09
N TYR A 125 15.50 -0.19 9.28
CA TYR A 125 15.03 -0.90 10.47
C TYR A 125 14.46 -2.29 10.10
N SER A 126 14.21 -3.15 11.09
CA SER A 126 13.56 -4.45 10.90
C SER A 126 12.05 -4.32 11.10
N SER A 127 11.25 -4.93 10.22
CA SER A 127 9.80 -4.99 10.41
C SER A 127 9.35 -5.88 11.59
N ALA A 128 10.28 -6.52 12.31
CA ALA A 128 10.02 -7.20 13.57
C ALA A 128 10.53 -6.45 14.80
N ASP A 129 11.12 -5.27 14.64
CA ASP A 129 11.58 -4.47 15.77
C ASP A 129 10.42 -3.75 16.44
N LEU A 130 9.82 -4.41 17.44
CA LEU A 130 8.65 -3.89 18.15
C LEU A 130 8.96 -2.60 18.92
N THR A 131 10.20 -2.38 19.34
CA THR A 131 10.59 -1.16 20.06
C THR A 131 10.54 0.04 19.11
N VAL A 132 11.10 -0.14 17.92
CA VAL A 132 11.11 0.90 16.89
C VAL A 132 9.69 1.16 16.34
N LEU A 133 8.89 0.09 16.19
CA LEU A 133 7.57 0.19 15.57
C LEU A 133 6.45 0.57 16.54
N ALA A 134 6.65 0.47 17.86
CA ALA A 134 5.61 0.73 18.86
C ALA A 134 4.88 2.07 18.64
N PRO A 135 5.55 3.23 18.49
CA PRO A 135 4.85 4.51 18.32
C PRO A 135 3.93 4.55 17.09
N VAL A 136 4.36 3.89 16.01
CA VAL A 136 3.59 3.80 14.76
C VAL A 136 2.40 2.88 14.92
N MET A 137 2.62 1.66 15.45
CA MET A 137 1.57 0.64 15.56
C MET A 137 0.51 1.01 16.59
N GLU A 138 0.90 1.61 17.73
CA GLU A 138 -0.01 2.12 18.75
C GLU A 138 -0.87 3.28 18.21
N SER A 139 -0.27 4.17 17.44
CA SER A 139 -1.00 5.24 16.76
C SER A 139 -1.96 4.67 15.68
N ALA A 140 -1.52 3.71 14.89
CA ALA A 140 -2.37 3.04 13.90
C ALA A 140 -3.58 2.37 14.58
N GLU A 141 -3.37 1.71 15.71
CA GLU A 141 -4.44 1.11 16.51
C GLU A 141 -5.41 2.16 17.05
N ARG A 142 -4.88 3.25 17.62
CA ARG A 142 -5.66 4.36 18.16
C ARG A 142 -6.58 5.00 17.14
N TYR A 143 -6.09 5.21 15.91
CA TYR A 143 -6.86 5.83 14.81
C TYR A 143 -7.63 4.82 13.97
N GLY A 144 -7.46 3.51 14.20
CA GLY A 144 -8.12 2.45 13.44
C GLY A 144 -7.71 2.43 11.97
N ILE A 145 -6.49 2.85 11.65
CA ILE A 145 -5.97 2.94 10.27
C ILE A 145 -5.05 1.76 9.94
N PRO A 146 -5.01 1.28 8.69
CA PRO A 146 -4.14 0.18 8.28
C PRO A 146 -2.68 0.62 8.15
N VAL A 147 -1.78 -0.35 8.26
CA VAL A 147 -0.34 -0.18 7.99
C VAL A 147 0.06 -1.07 6.83
N LEU A 148 0.55 -0.47 5.75
CA LEU A 148 1.09 -1.16 4.58
C LEU A 148 2.61 -1.18 4.66
N PHE A 149 3.19 -2.37 4.77
CA PHE A 149 4.62 -2.58 4.73
C PHE A 149 5.09 -2.94 3.32
N HIS A 150 6.10 -2.24 2.82
CA HIS A 150 6.89 -2.78 1.72
C HIS A 150 7.47 -4.13 2.12
N SER A 151 7.49 -5.11 1.21
CA SER A 151 7.88 -6.49 1.55
C SER A 151 8.70 -7.14 0.45
N GLY A 152 9.34 -8.27 0.81
CA GLY A 152 10.03 -9.14 -0.13
C GLY A 152 11.53 -8.93 -0.26
N HIS A 153 12.17 -8.15 0.62
CA HIS A 153 13.61 -7.94 0.59
C HIS A 153 14.28 -8.31 1.92
N ALA A 154 15.02 -9.41 1.90
CA ALA A 154 15.82 -9.81 3.06
C ALA A 154 16.91 -8.75 3.39
N PRO A 155 17.27 -8.55 4.63
CA PRO A 155 16.77 -9.25 5.82
C PRO A 155 15.73 -8.47 6.62
N ARG A 156 15.21 -7.32 6.14
CA ARG A 156 14.50 -6.34 6.97
C ARG A 156 12.98 -6.35 6.80
N ASP A 157 12.48 -6.68 5.62
CA ASP A 157 11.07 -6.57 5.24
C ASP A 157 10.50 -7.88 4.67
N LEU A 158 10.81 -9.00 5.35
CA LEU A 158 10.24 -10.30 5.05
C LEU A 158 8.80 -10.38 5.57
N PRO A 159 7.90 -11.10 4.86
CA PRO A 159 6.53 -11.32 5.33
C PRO A 159 6.44 -11.93 6.74
N SER A 160 7.35 -12.85 7.08
CA SER A 160 7.42 -13.46 8.44
C SER A 160 7.73 -12.44 9.54
N LEU A 161 8.59 -11.45 9.27
CA LEU A 161 8.88 -10.37 10.20
C LEU A 161 7.68 -9.44 10.39
N GLN A 162 6.96 -9.16 9.30
CA GLN A 162 5.74 -8.35 9.34
C GLN A 162 4.61 -9.09 10.05
N ALA A 163 4.50 -10.40 9.84
CA ALA A 163 3.59 -11.27 10.57
C ALA A 163 3.86 -11.26 12.08
N TYR A 164 5.13 -11.26 12.47
CA TYR A 164 5.50 -11.14 13.89
C TYR A 164 4.96 -9.84 14.49
N THR A 165 5.12 -8.71 13.82
CA THR A 165 4.55 -7.43 14.27
C THR A 165 3.02 -7.46 14.25
N ALA A 166 2.39 -7.95 13.19
CA ALA A 166 0.93 -8.06 13.10
C ALA A 166 0.31 -8.88 14.25
N LYS A 167 0.99 -9.94 14.67
CA LYS A 167 0.58 -10.79 15.81
C LYS A 167 0.56 -10.02 17.14
N HIS A 168 1.49 -9.06 17.32
CA HIS A 168 1.55 -8.23 18.55
C HIS A 168 0.54 -7.09 18.54
N TYR A 169 0.05 -6.69 17.35
CA TYR A 169 -0.96 -5.63 17.18
C TYR A 169 -2.20 -6.15 16.43
N PRO A 170 -2.97 -7.07 17.04
CA PRO A 170 -4.06 -7.79 16.35
C PRO A 170 -5.23 -6.89 15.94
N ARG A 171 -5.33 -5.68 16.49
CA ARG A 171 -6.35 -4.71 16.08
C ARG A 171 -5.92 -3.81 14.91
N VAL A 172 -4.64 -3.84 14.53
CA VAL A 172 -4.13 -3.12 13.35
C VAL A 172 -4.21 -4.01 12.12
N ARG A 173 -4.84 -3.54 11.07
CA ARG A 173 -4.82 -4.21 9.76
C ARG A 173 -3.46 -4.00 9.13
N VAL A 174 -2.73 -5.08 8.90
CA VAL A 174 -1.40 -5.07 8.29
C VAL A 174 -1.51 -5.57 6.86
N ILE A 175 -0.97 -4.82 5.91
CA ILE A 175 -0.93 -5.17 4.50
C ILE A 175 0.52 -5.46 4.13
N ILE A 176 0.79 -6.68 3.68
CA ILE A 176 2.08 -7.11 3.15
C ILE A 176 2.10 -6.76 1.66
N ALA A 177 2.87 -5.74 1.29
CA ALA A 177 2.96 -5.32 -0.10
C ALA A 177 3.67 -6.36 -0.97
N HIS A 178 3.31 -6.36 -2.26
CA HIS A 178 3.95 -7.20 -3.28
C HIS A 178 3.87 -8.70 -2.99
N ILE A 179 2.93 -9.12 -2.12
CA ILE A 179 2.78 -10.53 -1.69
C ILE A 179 4.11 -11.16 -1.20
N GLY A 180 5.05 -10.33 -0.75
CA GLY A 180 6.41 -10.75 -0.37
C GLY A 180 7.34 -10.98 -1.54
N LEU A 181 7.01 -10.49 -2.74
CA LEU A 181 7.62 -10.88 -4.01
C LEU A 181 7.52 -12.39 -4.24
N HIS A 182 7.99 -12.89 -5.36
CA HIS A 182 7.90 -14.32 -5.68
C HIS A 182 8.65 -15.20 -4.67
N GLU A 183 9.82 -14.77 -4.24
CA GLU A 183 10.72 -15.52 -3.37
C GLU A 183 10.16 -15.83 -1.98
N PHE A 184 9.31 -14.94 -1.45
CA PHE A 184 8.77 -15.06 -0.08
C PHE A 184 7.24 -15.25 -0.06
N LEU A 185 6.66 -15.70 -1.18
CA LEU A 185 5.24 -15.98 -1.33
C LEU A 185 4.69 -16.86 -0.18
N TRP A 186 5.40 -17.93 0.16
CA TRP A 186 4.94 -18.86 1.19
C TRP A 186 4.93 -18.27 2.59
N GLU A 187 5.82 -17.33 2.89
CA GLU A 187 5.77 -16.59 4.16
C GLU A 187 4.52 -15.70 4.22
N ALA A 188 4.16 -15.03 3.11
CA ALA A 188 2.97 -14.21 3.02
C ALA A 188 1.68 -15.06 3.13
N ILE A 189 1.66 -16.24 2.50
CA ILE A 189 0.56 -17.21 2.60
C ILE A 189 0.36 -17.64 4.06
N ILE A 190 1.42 -18.07 4.74
CA ILE A 190 1.36 -18.51 6.14
C ILE A 190 0.86 -17.36 7.02
N ALA A 191 1.41 -16.16 6.86
CA ALA A 191 1.01 -14.99 7.61
C ALA A 191 -0.49 -14.68 7.46
N ALA A 192 -1.00 -14.68 6.23
CA ALA A 192 -2.40 -14.39 5.95
C ALA A 192 -3.37 -15.50 6.39
N LYS A 193 -2.91 -16.77 6.41
CA LYS A 193 -3.69 -17.91 6.95
C LYS A 193 -3.82 -17.88 8.46
N GLU A 194 -2.75 -17.53 9.15
CA GLU A 194 -2.69 -17.61 10.61
C GLU A 194 -3.23 -16.36 11.31
N LEU A 195 -3.21 -15.20 10.63
CA LEU A 195 -3.52 -13.91 11.26
C LEU A 195 -4.71 -13.24 10.55
N GLU A 196 -5.79 -13.03 11.31
CA GLU A 196 -7.02 -12.40 10.81
C GLU A 196 -6.79 -10.96 10.30
N ASN A 197 -5.86 -10.24 10.92
CA ASN A 197 -5.55 -8.85 10.60
C ASN A 197 -4.51 -8.67 9.49
N VAL A 198 -4.01 -9.77 8.88
CA VAL A 198 -3.05 -9.70 7.77
C VAL A 198 -3.74 -9.82 6.42
N TYR A 199 -3.39 -8.93 5.52
CA TYR A 199 -3.79 -8.86 4.11
C TYR A 199 -2.56 -8.76 3.23
N VAL A 200 -2.71 -9.00 1.92
CA VAL A 200 -1.64 -8.78 0.93
C VAL A 200 -2.12 -7.86 -0.18
N ASP A 201 -1.23 -7.07 -0.78
CA ASP A 201 -1.45 -6.52 -2.10
C ASP A 201 -0.65 -7.30 -3.15
N MET A 202 -1.22 -7.44 -4.33
CA MET A 202 -0.66 -8.29 -5.37
C MET A 202 0.26 -7.57 -6.35
N SER A 203 0.54 -6.28 -6.13
CA SER A 203 1.45 -5.54 -7.01
C SER A 203 2.79 -6.27 -7.18
N GLN A 204 3.33 -6.25 -8.39
CA GLN A 204 4.55 -6.96 -8.76
C GLN A 204 4.49 -8.50 -8.68
N ALA A 205 3.37 -9.11 -8.24
CA ALA A 205 3.20 -10.56 -8.22
C ALA A 205 3.15 -11.16 -9.62
N TRP A 206 3.52 -12.41 -9.75
CA TRP A 206 3.28 -13.18 -10.97
C TRP A 206 1.87 -13.80 -10.94
N PRO A 207 1.25 -14.09 -12.10
CA PRO A 207 -0.05 -14.79 -12.12
C PRO A 207 -0.06 -16.10 -11.32
N PHE A 208 1.06 -16.82 -11.31
CA PHE A 208 1.25 -18.03 -10.50
C PHE A 208 1.09 -17.75 -9.00
N ASP A 209 1.66 -16.64 -8.51
CA ASP A 209 1.61 -16.25 -7.10
C ASP A 209 0.19 -15.89 -6.69
N ILE A 210 -0.51 -15.13 -7.54
CA ILE A 210 -1.91 -14.75 -7.34
C ILE A 210 -2.79 -16.00 -7.23
N LYS A 211 -2.70 -16.92 -8.22
CA LYS A 211 -3.45 -18.18 -8.21
C LYS A 211 -3.14 -19.04 -6.99
N THR A 212 -1.86 -19.13 -6.62
CA THR A 212 -1.43 -19.92 -5.47
C THR A 212 -1.98 -19.32 -4.18
N PHE A 213 -1.88 -18.00 -3.99
CA PHE A 213 -2.41 -17.34 -2.81
C PHE A 213 -3.94 -17.50 -2.70
N VAL A 214 -4.67 -17.27 -3.79
CA VAL A 214 -6.14 -17.42 -3.77
C VAL A 214 -6.54 -18.85 -3.44
N ARG A 215 -5.87 -19.84 -3.99
CA ARG A 215 -6.11 -21.26 -3.67
C ARG A 215 -5.85 -21.59 -2.19
N GLU A 216 -4.77 -21.05 -1.62
CA GLU A 216 -4.30 -21.42 -0.28
C GLU A 216 -4.99 -20.62 0.84
N VAL A 217 -5.32 -19.36 0.59
CA VAL A 217 -5.84 -18.42 1.58
C VAL A 217 -7.26 -17.98 1.24
N GLY A 218 -7.55 -17.75 -0.03
CA GLY A 218 -8.77 -17.16 -0.54
C GLY A 218 -8.62 -15.72 -0.99
N ALA A 219 -9.46 -15.30 -1.93
CA ALA A 219 -9.44 -13.96 -2.50
C ALA A 219 -9.73 -12.84 -1.47
N HIS A 220 -10.41 -13.18 -0.36
CA HIS A 220 -10.84 -12.21 0.66
C HIS A 220 -9.71 -11.53 1.44
N LYS A 221 -8.46 -11.98 1.28
CA LYS A 221 -7.27 -11.41 1.92
C LYS A 221 -6.34 -10.68 0.92
N MET A 222 -6.69 -10.65 -0.36
CA MET A 222 -5.86 -10.04 -1.41
C MET A 222 -6.48 -8.73 -1.89
N LEU A 223 -5.66 -7.70 -2.08
CA LEU A 223 -6.03 -6.41 -2.64
C LEU A 223 -5.36 -6.24 -4.01
N TYR A 224 -6.08 -5.64 -4.96
CA TYR A 224 -5.46 -5.09 -6.14
C TYR A 224 -4.64 -3.86 -5.77
N GLY A 225 -3.39 -3.82 -6.18
CA GLY A 225 -2.48 -2.68 -6.13
C GLY A 225 -1.64 -2.65 -7.38
N SER A 226 -1.41 -1.48 -7.95
CA SER A 226 -0.59 -1.36 -9.16
C SER A 226 0.87 -1.10 -8.87
N ASP A 227 1.18 -0.48 -7.74
CA ASP A 227 2.51 0.09 -7.45
C ASP A 227 2.92 1.16 -8.50
N ALA A 228 1.92 1.79 -9.13
CA ALA A 228 2.20 2.89 -10.08
C ALA A 228 2.92 4.05 -9.35
N PRO A 229 3.88 4.71 -10.00
CA PRO A 229 4.29 4.62 -11.40
C PRO A 229 5.39 3.59 -11.69
N PHE A 230 5.79 2.76 -10.72
CA PHE A 230 6.84 1.76 -10.94
C PHE A 230 6.38 0.62 -11.84
N GLN A 231 5.10 0.27 -11.78
CA GLN A 231 4.45 -0.70 -12.66
C GLN A 231 3.25 -0.07 -13.37
N SER A 232 2.85 -0.69 -14.46
CA SER A 232 1.67 -0.25 -15.22
C SER A 232 0.39 -0.81 -14.58
N PRO A 233 -0.60 0.02 -14.21
CA PRO A 233 -1.89 -0.46 -13.72
C PRO A 233 -2.54 -1.46 -14.66
N LYS A 234 -2.44 -1.23 -15.97
CA LYS A 234 -2.98 -2.15 -16.99
C LYS A 234 -2.34 -3.54 -16.93
N VAL A 235 -1.01 -3.59 -16.75
CA VAL A 235 -0.30 -4.87 -16.65
C VAL A 235 -0.72 -5.60 -15.38
N GLU A 236 -0.79 -4.89 -14.25
CA GLU A 236 -1.18 -5.48 -12.98
C GLU A 236 -2.65 -5.97 -13.01
N GLN A 237 -3.56 -5.23 -13.64
CA GLN A 237 -4.95 -5.67 -13.87
C GLN A 237 -5.02 -6.95 -14.73
N MET A 238 -4.25 -6.99 -15.81
CA MET A 238 -4.23 -8.15 -16.71
C MET A 238 -3.75 -9.42 -16.03
N LYS A 239 -2.77 -9.32 -15.13
CA LYS A 239 -2.30 -10.49 -14.35
C LYS A 239 -3.43 -11.16 -13.58
N ILE A 240 -4.33 -10.38 -12.97
CA ILE A 240 -5.49 -10.91 -12.23
C ILE A 240 -6.48 -11.56 -13.19
N LEU A 241 -6.79 -10.90 -14.30
CA LEU A 241 -7.75 -11.40 -15.29
C LEU A 241 -7.31 -12.71 -15.95
N GLU A 242 -5.99 -12.92 -16.06
CA GLU A 242 -5.40 -14.17 -16.61
C GLU A 242 -5.32 -15.32 -15.55
N CYS A 243 -5.76 -15.06 -14.31
CA CYS A 243 -5.71 -16.06 -13.25
C CYS A 243 -6.89 -17.05 -13.23
N ASP A 244 -7.87 -16.92 -14.13
CA ASP A 244 -9.07 -17.79 -14.17
C ASP A 244 -9.82 -17.81 -12.83
N LEU A 245 -10.00 -16.64 -12.24
CA LEU A 245 -10.73 -16.45 -10.99
C LEU A 245 -12.22 -16.28 -11.27
N SER A 246 -13.03 -16.69 -10.31
CA SER A 246 -14.47 -16.47 -10.37
C SER A 246 -14.85 -14.98 -10.32
N PRO A 247 -16.03 -14.58 -10.81
CA PRO A 247 -16.50 -13.19 -10.72
C PRO A 247 -16.53 -12.65 -9.28
N GLU A 248 -16.83 -13.51 -8.31
CA GLU A 248 -16.82 -13.15 -6.90
C GLU A 248 -15.41 -12.85 -6.39
N GLU A 249 -14.42 -13.69 -6.72
CA GLU A 249 -13.03 -13.48 -6.35
C GLU A 249 -12.46 -12.21 -7.00
N LEU A 250 -12.80 -11.94 -8.26
CA LEU A 250 -12.42 -10.71 -8.96
C LEU A 250 -13.00 -9.48 -8.26
N ARG A 251 -14.28 -9.49 -7.86
CA ARG A 251 -14.91 -8.41 -7.14
C ARG A 251 -14.24 -8.16 -5.78
N LEU A 252 -13.92 -9.22 -5.05
CA LEU A 252 -13.21 -9.12 -3.78
C LEU A 252 -11.84 -8.44 -3.97
N ILE A 253 -11.05 -8.89 -4.93
CA ILE A 253 -9.69 -8.39 -5.18
C ILE A 253 -9.70 -6.96 -5.71
N PHE A 254 -10.56 -6.64 -6.69
CA PHE A 254 -10.58 -5.34 -7.32
C PHE A 254 -11.20 -4.24 -6.46
N SER A 255 -12.14 -4.55 -5.54
CA SER A 255 -12.79 -3.48 -4.78
C SER A 255 -13.13 -3.81 -3.32
N GLU A 256 -13.86 -4.91 -3.04
CA GLU A 256 -14.50 -5.09 -1.73
C GLU A 256 -13.50 -5.21 -0.58
N ASN A 257 -12.35 -5.84 -0.83
CA ASN A 257 -11.30 -5.92 0.18
C ASN A 257 -10.69 -4.54 0.47
N ALA A 258 -10.44 -3.73 -0.57
CA ALA A 258 -9.93 -2.37 -0.40
C ALA A 258 -10.92 -1.49 0.38
N LYS A 259 -12.23 -1.59 0.11
CA LYS A 259 -13.28 -0.90 0.88
C LYS A 259 -13.18 -1.27 2.36
N ARG A 260 -13.13 -2.56 2.67
CA ARG A 260 -13.07 -3.05 4.04
C ARG A 260 -11.78 -2.66 4.76
N VAL A 261 -10.64 -2.78 4.08
CA VAL A 261 -9.32 -2.55 4.70
C VAL A 261 -9.00 -1.08 4.85
N TRP A 262 -9.28 -0.26 3.84
CA TRP A 262 -8.96 1.17 3.81
C TRP A 262 -10.11 2.07 4.27
N GLY A 263 -11.35 1.55 4.35
CA GLY A 263 -12.51 2.30 4.80
C GLY A 263 -13.13 3.19 3.73
N PHE A 264 -13.07 2.81 2.46
CA PHE A 264 -13.88 3.44 1.42
C PHE A 264 -15.39 3.21 1.70
N LYS A 265 -16.17 4.27 1.54
CA LYS A 265 -17.64 4.22 1.69
C LYS A 265 -18.31 3.97 0.35
#